data_7b30463bb1d0906a51836d7b3c20834d
#
_entry.id   7b30463bb1d0906a51836d7b3c20834d
#
_cell.length_a   1.000
_cell.length_b   1.000
_cell.length_c   1.000
_cell.angle_alpha   90.00
_cell.angle_beta   90.00
_cell.angle_gamma   90.00
#
_symmetry.space_group_name_H-M   'P 1'
#
loop_
_entity.id
_entity.type
_entity.pdbx_description
1 polymer ?
#
loop_
_entity_poly.entity_id
_entity_poly.type
_entity_poly.pdbx_seq_one_letter_code
_entity_poly.pdbx_strand_id
1 'polypeptide(L)'
;MSSTHQVLPGETLSSIAKANGFANFLTIWNDAGNAELRALRHDPHIIQARDSVFIPDLPENVSHGADSQRHVFALESPALLLNIRLEDLDAKPIANAAGTLRVDAVDDNGRESLEDTFDVTTDKDGKISQEILQDANIADLKIGDDRFLISIGFLDPVRSDVGMQARLNNLGYFAGFNEIDREQLRWAIEEFQHDNGIKPPNGDVDDPRNKAKLDLTRNKLGQVHGDHDRA
;
A
#
# COMPACT_ATOMS: atom_id res chain seq x y z
N MET A 1 23.37 7.16 15.03
CA MET A 1 23.60 8.52 14.45
C MET A 1 22.50 8.79 13.46
N SER A 2 21.77 9.89 13.64
CA SER A 2 20.74 10.30 12.70
C SER A 2 21.30 10.48 11.29
N SER A 3 20.51 10.17 10.30
CA SER A 3 20.89 10.23 8.88
C SER A 3 19.71 10.64 8.01
N THR A 4 19.98 10.92 6.75
CA THR A 4 18.93 11.18 5.77
C THR A 4 19.01 10.10 4.70
N HIS A 5 17.88 9.45 4.45
CA HIS A 5 17.71 8.42 3.44
C HIS A 5 16.93 9.00 2.25
N GLN A 6 17.43 8.75 1.05
CA GLN A 6 16.68 9.08 -0.16
C GLN A 6 15.89 7.85 -0.63
N VAL A 7 14.59 7.95 -0.66
CA VAL A 7 13.71 6.84 -1.01
C VAL A 7 14.03 6.32 -2.42
N LEU A 8 14.28 5.03 -2.50
CA LEU A 8 14.49 4.32 -3.76
C LEU A 8 13.15 3.81 -4.33
N PRO A 9 13.08 3.50 -5.63
CA PRO A 9 11.92 2.83 -6.21
C PRO A 9 11.62 1.51 -5.49
N GLY A 10 10.37 1.30 -5.07
CA GLY A 10 9.94 0.09 -4.34
C GLY A 10 10.03 0.18 -2.83
N GLU A 11 10.69 1.18 -2.26
CA GLU A 11 10.75 1.34 -0.81
C GLU A 11 9.48 1.95 -0.24
N THR A 12 9.11 1.48 0.94
CA THR A 12 8.05 2.03 1.79
C THR A 12 8.64 2.55 3.09
N LEU A 13 7.89 3.38 3.82
CA LEU A 13 8.35 3.81 5.14
C LEU A 13 8.54 2.63 6.10
N SER A 14 7.74 1.57 5.95
CA SER A 14 7.87 0.34 6.72
C SER A 14 9.16 -0.41 6.40
N SER A 15 9.53 -0.56 5.10
CA SER A 15 10.77 -1.20 4.70
C SER A 15 11.99 -0.40 5.16
N ILE A 16 11.95 0.93 5.03
CA ILE A 16 13.00 1.83 5.51
C ILE A 16 13.16 1.73 7.03
N ALA A 17 12.04 1.71 7.78
CA ALA A 17 12.06 1.56 9.24
C ALA A 17 12.71 0.23 9.65
N LYS A 18 12.28 -0.88 9.03
CA LYS A 18 12.84 -2.21 9.26
C LYS A 18 14.35 -2.27 8.99
N ALA A 19 14.79 -1.73 7.85
CA ALA A 19 16.21 -1.69 7.46
C ALA A 19 17.07 -0.88 8.45
N ASN A 20 16.48 0.11 9.13
CA ASN A 20 17.14 0.94 10.13
C ASN A 20 16.88 0.49 11.58
N GLY A 21 16.31 -0.68 11.81
CA GLY A 21 16.10 -1.26 13.13
C GLY A 21 14.93 -0.69 13.93
N PHE A 22 14.02 0.05 13.29
CA PHE A 22 12.80 0.54 13.94
C PHE A 22 11.70 -0.50 13.86
N ALA A 23 11.04 -0.77 14.98
CA ALA A 23 9.89 -1.67 15.02
C ALA A 23 8.62 -1.03 14.41
N ASN A 24 8.56 0.31 14.38
CA ASN A 24 7.41 1.05 13.91
C ASN A 24 7.84 2.22 13.01
N PHE A 25 7.38 2.24 11.78
CA PHE A 25 7.64 3.32 10.82
C PHE A 25 7.10 4.68 11.28
N LEU A 26 6.08 4.70 12.15
CA LEU A 26 5.53 5.94 12.70
C LEU A 26 6.55 6.70 13.55
N THR A 27 7.53 6.01 14.15
CA THR A 27 8.64 6.65 14.85
C THR A 27 9.44 7.57 13.90
N ILE A 28 9.70 7.09 12.69
CA ILE A 28 10.35 7.89 11.65
C ILE A 28 9.39 8.96 11.14
N TRP A 29 8.17 8.56 10.77
CA TRP A 29 7.19 9.49 10.18
C TRP A 29 6.90 10.69 11.07
N ASN A 30 6.72 10.46 12.38
CA ASN A 30 6.34 11.51 13.33
C ASN A 30 7.52 12.34 13.84
N ASP A 31 8.76 11.96 13.53
CA ASP A 31 9.93 12.73 13.91
C ASP A 31 9.88 14.16 13.36
N ALA A 32 10.38 15.12 14.13
CA ALA A 32 10.41 16.53 13.75
C ALA A 32 11.19 16.77 12.44
N GLY A 33 12.26 15.99 12.19
CA GLY A 33 13.06 16.05 10.97
C GLY A 33 12.29 15.71 9.71
N ASN A 34 11.12 15.05 9.83
CA ASN A 34 10.25 14.69 8.69
C ASN A 34 9.04 15.62 8.52
N ALA A 35 9.05 16.82 9.14
CA ALA A 35 7.93 17.76 9.02
C ALA A 35 7.65 18.19 7.57
N GLU A 36 8.70 18.43 6.78
CA GLU A 36 8.58 18.79 5.35
C GLU A 36 8.02 17.63 4.53
N LEU A 37 8.48 16.40 4.80
CA LEU A 37 7.96 15.21 4.14
C LEU A 37 6.46 15.02 4.44
N ARG A 38 6.05 15.18 5.70
CA ARG A 38 4.62 15.13 6.08
C ARG A 38 3.79 16.21 5.39
N ALA A 39 4.31 17.42 5.29
CA ALA A 39 3.63 18.50 4.57
C ALA A 39 3.50 18.21 3.06
N LEU A 40 4.48 17.53 2.47
CA LEU A 40 4.48 17.17 1.06
C LEU A 40 3.56 15.98 0.76
N ARG A 41 3.57 14.95 1.63
CA ARG A 41 2.92 13.66 1.36
C ARG A 41 1.60 13.46 2.08
N HIS A 42 1.42 14.08 3.24
CA HIS A 42 0.23 14.00 4.11
C HIS A 42 -0.11 12.61 4.67
N ASP A 43 0.49 11.55 4.14
CA ASP A 43 0.21 10.15 4.48
C ASP A 43 1.52 9.33 4.37
N PRO A 44 1.89 8.55 5.41
CA PRO A 44 3.12 7.76 5.42
C PRO A 44 3.18 6.67 4.34
N HIS A 45 2.02 6.23 3.85
CA HIS A 45 1.94 5.16 2.85
C HIS A 45 2.12 5.62 1.40
N ILE A 46 2.38 6.94 1.18
CA ILE A 46 2.50 7.51 -0.16
C ILE A 46 3.81 8.22 -0.44
N ILE A 47 4.85 7.85 0.29
CA ILE A 47 6.19 8.31 -0.05
C ILE A 47 6.55 7.86 -1.47
N GLN A 48 7.41 8.59 -2.12
CA GLN A 48 7.79 8.35 -3.51
C GLN A 48 9.31 8.29 -3.63
N ALA A 49 9.79 7.61 -4.67
CA ALA A 49 11.20 7.63 -5.02
C ALA A 49 11.72 9.07 -5.10
N ARG A 50 12.90 9.31 -4.53
CA ARG A 50 13.58 10.59 -4.35
C ARG A 50 13.01 11.48 -3.24
N ASP A 51 12.03 11.06 -2.48
CA ASP A 51 11.71 11.74 -1.23
C ASP A 51 12.89 11.62 -0.26
N SER A 52 13.06 12.63 0.57
CA SER A 52 14.09 12.65 1.61
C SER A 52 13.44 12.30 2.94
N VAL A 53 13.87 11.20 3.55
CA VAL A 53 13.40 10.72 4.85
C VAL A 53 14.50 10.92 5.88
N PHE A 54 14.24 11.69 6.90
CA PHE A 54 15.13 11.79 8.06
C PHE A 54 14.97 10.55 8.93
N ILE A 55 16.06 9.86 9.21
CA ILE A 55 16.12 8.69 10.09
C ILE A 55 16.69 9.15 11.42
N PRO A 56 15.87 9.20 12.50
CA PRO A 56 16.35 9.57 13.81
C PRO A 56 17.29 8.51 14.41
N ASP A 57 17.99 8.87 15.47
CA ASP A 57 18.73 7.89 16.26
C ASP A 57 17.76 6.89 16.89
N LEU A 58 18.14 5.61 16.92
CA LEU A 58 17.38 4.60 17.64
C LEU A 58 17.35 4.97 19.12
N PRO A 59 16.15 5.03 19.74
CA PRO A 59 16.06 5.25 21.16
C PRO A 59 16.73 4.10 21.94
N GLU A 60 17.50 4.42 22.96
CA GLU A 60 18.02 3.40 23.86
C GLU A 60 16.84 2.81 24.66
N ASN A 61 16.51 1.54 24.36
CA ASN A 61 15.55 0.79 25.15
C ASN A 61 16.23 0.25 26.39
N VAL A 62 16.16 1.00 27.49
CA VAL A 62 16.65 0.56 28.80
C VAL A 62 15.51 -0.13 29.55
N SER A 63 15.60 -1.44 29.73
CA SER A 63 14.71 -2.18 30.62
C SER A 63 15.44 -2.49 31.93
N HIS A 64 14.83 -2.13 33.05
CA HIS A 64 15.31 -2.50 34.36
C HIS A 64 14.73 -3.86 34.74
N GLY A 65 15.59 -4.86 34.88
CA GLY A 65 15.22 -6.20 35.31
C GLY A 65 16.05 -6.64 36.52
N ALA A 66 15.56 -7.59 37.29
CA ALA A 66 16.31 -8.19 38.41
C ALA A 66 17.46 -9.01 37.86
N ASP A 67 18.65 -8.92 38.47
CA ASP A 67 19.78 -9.76 38.14
C ASP A 67 19.46 -11.24 38.38
N SER A 68 20.08 -12.13 37.59
CA SER A 68 19.96 -13.56 37.71
C SER A 68 18.59 -14.16 37.34
N GLN A 69 17.79 -13.44 36.59
CA GLN A 69 16.55 -13.93 36.01
C GLN A 69 16.61 -13.99 34.47
N ARG A 70 15.82 -14.88 33.88
CA ARG A 70 15.65 -14.93 32.43
C ARG A 70 14.57 -13.91 32.05
N HIS A 71 14.95 -12.91 31.24
CA HIS A 71 14.02 -11.96 30.69
C HIS A 71 13.65 -12.38 29.26
N VAL A 72 12.34 -12.31 28.95
CA VAL A 72 11.82 -12.52 27.61
C VAL A 72 11.36 -11.15 27.10
N PHE A 73 11.98 -10.68 26.03
CA PHE A 73 11.58 -9.47 25.35
C PHE A 73 10.74 -9.88 24.15
N ALA A 74 9.50 -9.39 24.07
CA ALA A 74 8.66 -9.50 22.91
C ALA A 74 8.72 -8.15 22.15
N LEU A 75 9.04 -8.22 20.88
CA LEU A 75 8.94 -7.05 20.01
C LEU A 75 7.52 -7.04 19.41
N GLU A 76 6.71 -6.10 19.82
CA GLU A 76 5.41 -5.86 19.19
C GLU A 76 5.62 -4.94 18.01
N SER A 77 5.46 -5.45 16.81
CA SER A 77 5.37 -4.64 15.59
C SER A 77 3.90 -4.36 15.33
N PRO A 78 3.52 -3.10 15.05
CA PRO A 78 2.14 -2.81 14.68
C PRO A 78 1.78 -3.59 13.42
N ALA A 79 0.64 -4.26 13.45
CA ALA A 79 0.12 -4.95 12.30
C ALA A 79 -0.26 -3.97 11.19
N LEU A 80 0.06 -4.28 9.95
CA LEU A 80 -0.51 -3.62 8.79
C LEU A 80 -1.84 -4.29 8.44
N LEU A 81 -2.87 -3.47 8.22
CA LEU A 81 -4.17 -3.95 7.78
C LEU A 81 -4.36 -3.64 6.30
N LEU A 82 -4.55 -4.66 5.50
CA LEU A 82 -5.00 -4.53 4.12
C LEU A 82 -6.53 -4.48 4.11
N ASN A 83 -7.07 -3.32 3.75
CA ASN A 83 -8.51 -3.12 3.61
C ASN A 83 -8.88 -3.06 2.13
N ILE A 84 -9.74 -3.98 1.70
CA ILE A 84 -10.22 -4.09 0.32
C ILE A 84 -11.74 -3.97 0.37
N ARG A 85 -12.33 -3.27 -0.59
CA ARG A 85 -13.78 -3.25 -0.83
C ARG A 85 -14.05 -3.70 -2.26
N LEU A 86 -14.88 -4.73 -2.40
CA LEU A 86 -15.28 -5.27 -3.67
C LEU A 86 -16.69 -4.80 -4.03
N GLU A 87 -16.86 -4.32 -5.24
CA GLU A 87 -18.11 -3.90 -5.82
C GLU A 87 -18.30 -4.57 -7.20
N ASP A 88 -19.53 -4.85 -7.57
CA ASP A 88 -19.86 -5.30 -8.92
C ASP A 88 -19.89 -4.13 -9.92
N LEU A 89 -20.19 -4.42 -11.20
CA LEU A 89 -20.27 -3.41 -12.26
C LEU A 89 -21.35 -2.34 -12.03
N ASP A 90 -22.33 -2.62 -11.18
CA ASP A 90 -23.39 -1.68 -10.78
C ASP A 90 -23.00 -0.89 -9.50
N ALA A 91 -21.75 -0.98 -9.03
CA ALA A 91 -21.23 -0.40 -7.78
C ALA A 91 -21.97 -0.93 -6.53
N LYS A 92 -22.50 -2.16 -6.57
CA LYS A 92 -23.08 -2.83 -5.41
C LYS A 92 -22.02 -3.68 -4.71
N PRO A 93 -22.01 -3.71 -3.36
CA PRO A 93 -21.07 -4.53 -2.62
C PRO A 93 -21.19 -6.01 -2.97
N ILE A 94 -20.06 -6.67 -3.26
CA ILE A 94 -19.98 -8.13 -3.36
C ILE A 94 -19.91 -8.68 -1.94
N ALA A 95 -21.07 -8.95 -1.35
CA ALA A 95 -21.21 -9.31 0.04
C ALA A 95 -21.16 -10.83 0.29
N ASN A 96 -20.57 -11.23 1.43
CA ASN A 96 -20.48 -12.62 1.89
C ASN A 96 -19.84 -13.58 0.87
N ALA A 97 -18.97 -13.08 0.03
CA ALA A 97 -18.24 -13.87 -0.95
C ALA A 97 -16.95 -14.41 -0.31
N ALA A 98 -16.79 -15.74 -0.37
CA ALA A 98 -15.59 -16.41 0.10
C ALA A 98 -14.50 -16.38 -0.96
N GLY A 99 -13.25 -16.29 -0.54
CA GLY A 99 -12.10 -16.27 -1.42
C GLY A 99 -10.80 -16.55 -0.72
N THR A 100 -9.71 -16.42 -1.46
CA THR A 100 -8.35 -16.62 -0.98
C THR A 100 -7.53 -15.37 -1.27
N LEU A 101 -6.85 -14.87 -0.28
CA LEU A 101 -5.90 -13.76 -0.37
C LEU A 101 -4.49 -14.30 -0.15
N ARG A 102 -3.67 -14.26 -1.18
CA ARG A 102 -2.24 -14.54 -1.11
C ARG A 102 -1.48 -13.22 -1.01
N VAL A 103 -0.56 -13.12 -0.05
CA VAL A 103 0.24 -11.91 0.17
C VAL A 103 1.71 -12.28 0.09
N ASP A 104 2.43 -11.65 -0.80
CA ASP A 104 3.85 -11.88 -1.03
C ASP A 104 4.65 -10.65 -0.57
N ALA A 105 5.78 -10.91 0.09
CA ALA A 105 6.82 -9.94 0.32
C ALA A 105 8.01 -10.29 -0.59
N VAL A 106 8.49 -9.32 -1.34
CA VAL A 106 9.65 -9.48 -2.23
C VAL A 106 10.83 -8.74 -1.61
N ASP A 107 11.96 -9.42 -1.43
CA ASP A 107 13.18 -8.79 -0.92
C ASP A 107 13.79 -7.82 -1.95
N ASP A 108 14.79 -7.03 -1.53
CA ASP A 108 15.50 -6.06 -2.38
C ASP A 108 16.19 -6.69 -3.60
N ASN A 109 16.30 -8.03 -3.65
CA ASN A 109 16.87 -8.79 -4.76
C ASN A 109 15.79 -9.40 -5.67
N GLY A 110 14.51 -9.08 -5.43
CA GLY A 110 13.38 -9.64 -6.17
C GLY A 110 13.07 -11.10 -5.85
N ARG A 111 13.54 -11.62 -4.69
CA ARG A 111 13.20 -12.96 -4.22
C ARG A 111 11.97 -12.88 -3.34
N GLU A 112 10.99 -13.75 -3.61
CA GLU A 112 9.87 -13.96 -2.71
C GLU A 112 10.41 -14.43 -1.35
N SER A 113 10.20 -13.62 -0.31
CA SER A 113 10.77 -13.88 1.01
C SER A 113 9.80 -14.62 1.92
N LEU A 114 8.51 -14.37 1.79
CA LEU A 114 7.43 -15.00 2.55
C LEU A 114 6.15 -14.99 1.72
N GLU A 115 5.42 -16.09 1.77
CA GLU A 115 4.10 -16.21 1.16
C GLU A 115 3.11 -16.56 2.28
N ASP A 116 2.17 -15.65 2.56
CA ASP A 116 1.05 -15.92 3.45
C ASP A 116 -0.25 -16.05 2.64
N THR A 117 -0.99 -17.11 2.90
CA THR A 117 -2.29 -17.34 2.27
C THR A 117 -3.38 -17.36 3.32
N PHE A 118 -4.40 -16.57 3.11
CA PHE A 118 -5.54 -16.38 4.00
C PHE A 118 -6.83 -16.77 3.30
N ASP A 119 -7.68 -17.54 3.99
CA ASP A 119 -9.08 -17.67 3.60
C ASP A 119 -9.82 -16.42 4.08
N VAL A 120 -10.43 -15.70 3.16
CA VAL A 120 -11.11 -14.44 3.43
C VAL A 120 -12.58 -14.51 3.01
N THR A 121 -13.40 -13.67 3.63
CA THR A 121 -14.81 -13.52 3.25
C THR A 121 -15.17 -12.05 3.32
N THR A 122 -15.80 -11.52 2.28
CA THR A 122 -16.31 -10.15 2.30
C THR A 122 -17.45 -10.01 3.30
N ASP A 123 -17.51 -8.90 4.00
CA ASP A 123 -18.63 -8.56 4.86
C ASP A 123 -19.88 -8.12 4.04
N LYS A 124 -20.94 -7.70 4.74
CA LYS A 124 -22.17 -7.21 4.11
C LYS A 124 -21.98 -5.97 3.23
N ASP A 125 -20.90 -5.24 3.43
CA ASP A 125 -20.54 -4.02 2.69
C ASP A 125 -19.45 -4.29 1.62
N GLY A 126 -19.16 -5.59 1.35
CA GLY A 126 -18.14 -6.03 0.39
C GLY A 126 -16.71 -5.84 0.86
N LYS A 127 -16.47 -5.66 2.17
CA LYS A 127 -15.15 -5.37 2.71
C LYS A 127 -14.44 -6.61 3.21
N ILE A 128 -13.13 -6.64 2.99
CA ILE A 128 -12.15 -7.55 3.61
C ILE A 128 -11.19 -6.69 4.40
N SER A 129 -10.89 -7.08 5.64
CA SER A 129 -9.84 -6.48 6.45
C SER A 129 -8.93 -7.61 6.93
N GLN A 130 -7.71 -7.65 6.43
CA GLN A 130 -6.75 -8.71 6.71
C GLN A 130 -5.45 -8.11 7.24
N GLU A 131 -4.97 -8.64 8.36
CA GLU A 131 -3.64 -8.35 8.88
C GLU A 131 -2.58 -8.99 7.99
N ILE A 132 -1.59 -8.19 7.57
CA ILE A 132 -0.55 -8.60 6.63
C ILE A 132 0.84 -8.25 7.16
N LEU A 133 1.87 -8.83 6.55
CA LEU A 133 3.26 -8.54 6.85
C LEU A 133 3.61 -7.08 6.50
N GLN A 134 4.53 -6.49 7.28
CA GLN A 134 4.96 -5.08 7.09
C GLN A 134 5.72 -4.85 5.79
N ASP A 135 6.33 -5.89 5.23
CA ASP A 135 7.07 -5.90 3.98
C ASP A 135 6.27 -6.45 2.79
N ALA A 136 4.97 -6.68 2.98
CA ALA A 136 4.07 -7.04 1.90
C ALA A 136 4.03 -5.97 0.82
N ASN A 137 4.18 -6.36 -0.44
CA ASN A 137 4.16 -5.43 -1.57
C ASN A 137 3.20 -5.85 -2.69
N ILE A 138 2.78 -7.11 -2.71
CA ILE A 138 1.79 -7.63 -3.65
C ILE A 138 0.77 -8.47 -2.89
N ALA A 139 -0.51 -8.32 -3.24
CA ALA A 139 -1.58 -9.23 -2.85
C ALA A 139 -2.33 -9.74 -4.08
N ASP A 140 -2.63 -11.02 -4.08
CA ASP A 140 -3.39 -11.72 -5.11
C ASP A 140 -4.69 -12.23 -4.47
N LEU A 141 -5.79 -11.53 -4.73
CA LEU A 141 -7.11 -11.87 -4.20
C LEU A 141 -7.91 -12.63 -5.26
N LYS A 142 -8.39 -13.81 -4.90
CA LYS A 142 -9.29 -14.61 -5.74
C LYS A 142 -10.63 -14.74 -5.04
N ILE A 143 -11.71 -14.29 -5.70
CA ILE A 143 -13.11 -14.44 -5.26
C ILE A 143 -13.90 -15.10 -6.38
N GLY A 144 -14.33 -16.34 -6.18
CA GLY A 144 -14.99 -17.11 -7.23
C GLY A 144 -14.05 -17.31 -8.44
N ASP A 145 -14.47 -16.84 -9.60
CA ASP A 145 -13.67 -16.87 -10.84
C ASP A 145 -12.87 -15.58 -11.05
N ASP A 146 -13.13 -14.54 -10.28
CA ASP A 146 -12.44 -13.25 -10.39
C ASP A 146 -11.11 -13.25 -9.63
N ARG A 147 -10.12 -12.58 -10.22
CA ARG A 147 -8.79 -12.42 -9.64
C ARG A 147 -8.35 -10.97 -9.68
N PHE A 148 -7.91 -10.46 -8.54
CA PHE A 148 -7.45 -9.09 -8.35
C PHE A 148 -6.00 -9.09 -7.88
N LEU A 149 -5.11 -8.49 -8.68
CA LEU A 149 -3.73 -8.27 -8.29
C LEU A 149 -3.61 -6.85 -7.71
N ILE A 150 -3.18 -6.76 -6.46
CA ILE A 150 -3.16 -5.51 -5.70
C ILE A 150 -1.73 -5.18 -5.34
N SER A 151 -1.25 -4.00 -5.75
CA SER A 151 0.03 -3.47 -5.30
C SER A 151 -0.13 -2.79 -3.94
N ILE A 152 0.70 -3.20 -2.97
CA ILE A 152 0.68 -2.71 -1.60
C ILE A 152 1.88 -1.80 -1.38
N GLY A 153 1.65 -0.67 -0.71
CA GLY A 153 2.71 0.27 -0.34
C GLY A 153 3.12 1.18 -1.48
N PHE A 154 4.36 1.02 -1.96
CA PHE A 154 4.91 1.90 -2.99
C PHE A 154 4.09 1.85 -4.28
N LEU A 155 3.73 3.03 -4.76
CA LEU A 155 3.17 3.22 -6.09
C LEU A 155 4.01 4.25 -6.84
N ASP A 156 4.49 3.89 -8.01
CA ASP A 156 5.16 4.82 -8.92
C ASP A 156 4.33 6.08 -9.17
N PRO A 157 4.94 7.19 -9.60
CA PRO A 157 4.20 8.41 -9.90
C PRO A 157 3.02 8.14 -10.85
N VAL A 158 1.88 8.75 -10.57
CA VAL A 158 0.64 8.57 -11.34
C VAL A 158 0.77 8.85 -12.85
N ARG A 159 1.79 9.60 -13.26
CA ARG A 159 2.08 9.92 -14.66
C ARG A 159 3.02 8.92 -15.33
N SER A 160 3.54 7.93 -14.61
CA SER A 160 4.27 6.83 -15.23
C SER A 160 3.31 5.73 -15.65
N ASP A 161 3.62 5.03 -16.73
CA ASP A 161 2.80 3.90 -17.21
C ASP A 161 2.62 2.85 -16.09
N VAL A 162 3.70 2.55 -15.36
CA VAL A 162 3.69 1.59 -14.23
C VAL A 162 2.80 2.08 -13.08
N GLY A 163 2.94 3.36 -12.70
CA GLY A 163 2.15 3.93 -11.62
C GLY A 163 0.66 4.06 -11.96
N MET A 164 0.33 4.28 -13.22
CA MET A 164 -1.04 4.28 -13.71
C MET A 164 -1.60 2.85 -13.74
N GLN A 165 -0.85 1.89 -14.28
CA GLN A 165 -1.22 0.47 -14.32
C GLN A 165 -1.56 -0.06 -12.93
N ALA A 166 -0.68 0.15 -11.94
CA ALA A 166 -0.89 -0.32 -10.58
C ALA A 166 -2.16 0.27 -9.94
N ARG A 167 -2.45 1.56 -10.16
CA ARG A 167 -3.66 2.20 -9.62
C ARG A 167 -4.93 1.71 -10.29
N LEU A 168 -4.91 1.51 -11.60
CA LEU A 168 -6.05 1.00 -12.34
C LEU A 168 -6.37 -0.43 -11.91
N ASN A 169 -5.34 -1.30 -11.78
CA ASN A 169 -5.52 -2.66 -11.26
C ASN A 169 -6.08 -2.66 -9.84
N ASN A 170 -5.59 -1.78 -8.94
CA ASN A 170 -6.12 -1.65 -7.59
C ASN A 170 -7.59 -1.16 -7.55
N LEU A 171 -8.06 -0.52 -8.62
CA LEU A 171 -9.45 -0.08 -8.80
C LEU A 171 -10.31 -1.10 -9.57
N GLY A 172 -9.72 -2.23 -10.00
CA GLY A 172 -10.42 -3.28 -10.74
C GLY A 172 -10.41 -3.11 -12.26
N TYR A 173 -9.77 -2.08 -12.80
CA TYR A 173 -9.58 -1.92 -14.24
C TYR A 173 -8.37 -2.74 -14.69
N PHE A 174 -8.57 -3.66 -15.62
CA PHE A 174 -7.49 -4.54 -16.07
C PHE A 174 -6.49 -3.82 -16.99
N ALA A 175 -5.39 -3.35 -16.39
CA ALA A 175 -4.32 -2.63 -17.11
C ALA A 175 -3.08 -3.48 -17.42
N GLY A 176 -3.19 -4.83 -17.32
CA GLY A 176 -2.07 -5.76 -17.45
C GLY A 176 -1.31 -5.99 -16.14
N PHE A 177 -0.47 -7.04 -16.08
CA PHE A 177 0.17 -7.45 -14.81
C PHE A 177 1.65 -7.07 -14.72
N ASN A 178 2.51 -7.60 -15.56
CA ASN A 178 3.96 -7.51 -15.37
C ASN A 178 4.64 -6.55 -16.36
N GLU A 179 4.39 -6.72 -17.63
CA GLU A 179 4.93 -5.85 -18.67
C GLU A 179 3.90 -4.80 -19.06
N ILE A 180 4.37 -3.60 -19.39
CA ILE A 180 3.48 -2.54 -19.85
C ILE A 180 3.06 -2.83 -21.29
N ASP A 181 1.85 -3.34 -21.46
CA ASP A 181 1.14 -3.30 -22.72
C ASP A 181 0.42 -1.94 -22.83
N ARG A 182 0.95 -1.07 -23.67
CA ARG A 182 0.42 0.29 -23.82
C ARG A 182 -0.98 0.34 -24.40
N GLU A 183 -1.35 -0.64 -25.21
CA GLU A 183 -2.70 -0.71 -25.77
C GLU A 183 -3.70 -1.10 -24.68
N GLN A 184 -3.37 -2.10 -23.88
CA GLN A 184 -4.19 -2.52 -22.76
C GLN A 184 -4.29 -1.43 -21.68
N LEU A 185 -3.17 -0.78 -21.36
CA LEU A 185 -3.17 0.35 -20.43
C LEU A 185 -4.06 1.48 -20.94
N ARG A 186 -4.00 1.81 -22.23
CA ARG A 186 -4.86 2.81 -22.86
C ARG A 186 -6.34 2.47 -22.71
N TRP A 187 -6.72 1.23 -22.97
CA TRP A 187 -8.12 0.79 -22.81
C TRP A 187 -8.58 0.88 -21.37
N ALA A 188 -7.76 0.45 -20.42
CA ALA A 188 -8.09 0.56 -18.99
C ALA A 188 -8.25 2.04 -18.55
N ILE A 189 -7.42 2.95 -19.09
CA ILE A 189 -7.57 4.40 -18.85
C ILE A 189 -8.88 4.90 -19.47
N GLU A 190 -9.21 4.53 -20.70
CA GLU A 190 -10.46 4.93 -21.35
C GLU A 190 -11.69 4.47 -20.56
N GLU A 191 -11.69 3.22 -20.08
CA GLU A 191 -12.73 2.68 -19.22
C GLU A 191 -12.86 3.44 -17.90
N PHE A 192 -11.74 3.64 -17.19
CA PHE A 192 -11.68 4.48 -15.99
C PHE A 192 -12.22 5.90 -16.24
N GLN A 193 -11.81 6.53 -17.35
CA GLN A 193 -12.26 7.88 -17.73
C GLN A 193 -13.77 7.90 -17.98
N HIS A 194 -14.28 6.91 -18.69
CA HIS A 194 -15.71 6.77 -18.97
C HIS A 194 -16.52 6.69 -17.68
N ASP A 195 -16.16 5.76 -16.78
CA ASP A 195 -16.88 5.52 -15.52
C ASP A 195 -16.81 6.69 -14.55
N ASN A 196 -15.72 7.46 -14.62
CA ASN A 196 -15.55 8.65 -13.80
C ASN A 196 -16.02 9.95 -14.48
N GLY A 197 -16.72 9.86 -15.61
CA GLY A 197 -17.31 11.00 -16.30
C GLY A 197 -16.30 11.96 -16.94
N ILE A 198 -15.08 11.51 -17.20
CA ILE A 198 -14.06 12.29 -17.93
C ILE A 198 -14.37 12.21 -19.42
N LYS A 199 -14.74 13.33 -20.01
CA LYS A 199 -15.17 13.39 -21.42
C LYS A 199 -14.35 14.37 -22.24
N PRO A 200 -13.99 14.03 -23.48
CA PRO A 200 -14.04 12.66 -24.04
C PRO A 200 -12.99 11.77 -23.38
N PRO A 201 -13.24 10.46 -23.24
CA PRO A 201 -12.19 9.51 -22.91
C PRO A 201 -11.12 9.52 -24.00
N ASN A 202 -9.85 9.51 -23.64
CA ASN A 202 -8.73 9.58 -24.60
C ASN A 202 -7.65 8.52 -24.36
N GLY A 203 -7.74 7.81 -23.24
CA GLY A 203 -6.74 6.77 -22.88
C GLY A 203 -5.33 7.30 -22.62
N ASP A 204 -5.17 8.61 -22.46
CA ASP A 204 -3.87 9.25 -22.29
C ASP A 204 -3.44 9.20 -20.81
N VAL A 205 -2.30 8.56 -20.54
CA VAL A 205 -1.72 8.46 -19.19
C VAL A 205 -1.39 9.81 -18.59
N ASP A 206 -1.00 10.77 -19.43
CA ASP A 206 -0.62 12.12 -19.03
C ASP A 206 -1.81 13.08 -18.86
N ASP A 207 -3.04 12.61 -19.11
CA ASP A 207 -4.22 13.44 -18.93
C ASP A 207 -4.36 13.88 -17.46
N PRO A 208 -4.27 15.20 -17.17
CA PRO A 208 -4.30 15.71 -15.80
C PRO A 208 -5.62 15.39 -15.06
N ARG A 209 -6.70 15.12 -15.79
CA ARG A 209 -8.01 14.77 -15.24
C ARG A 209 -7.98 13.40 -14.59
N ASN A 210 -7.14 12.45 -15.06
CA ASN A 210 -6.94 11.15 -14.45
C ASN A 210 -6.41 11.30 -13.02
N LYS A 211 -5.36 12.13 -12.84
CA LYS A 211 -4.78 12.37 -11.52
C LYS A 211 -5.80 12.91 -10.54
N ALA A 212 -6.55 13.95 -10.94
CA ALA A 212 -7.56 14.56 -10.07
C ALA A 212 -8.62 13.54 -9.62
N LYS A 213 -9.04 12.64 -10.52
CA LYS A 213 -10.01 11.60 -10.18
C LYS A 213 -9.40 10.48 -9.34
N LEU A 214 -8.19 10.01 -9.64
CA LEU A 214 -7.49 9.01 -8.86
C LEU A 214 -7.20 9.49 -7.43
N ASP A 215 -6.83 10.76 -7.26
CA ASP A 215 -6.63 11.38 -5.94
C ASP A 215 -7.97 11.42 -5.14
N LEU A 216 -9.09 11.73 -5.80
CA LEU A 216 -10.43 11.72 -5.18
C LEU A 216 -10.92 10.30 -4.86
N THR A 217 -10.69 9.34 -5.75
CA THR A 217 -11.07 7.94 -5.56
C THR A 217 -10.27 7.32 -4.43
N ARG A 218 -8.99 7.65 -4.33
CA ARG A 218 -8.11 7.27 -3.23
C ARG A 218 -8.66 7.73 -1.87
N ASN A 219 -9.20 8.95 -1.78
CA ASN A 219 -9.85 9.44 -0.55
C ASN A 219 -11.13 8.67 -0.20
N LYS A 220 -11.73 7.94 -1.15
CA LYS A 220 -12.90 7.08 -0.91
C LYS A 220 -12.53 5.62 -0.61
N LEU A 221 -11.44 5.10 -1.21
CA LEU A 221 -11.00 3.71 -1.10
C LEU A 221 -9.81 3.54 -0.16
N GLY A 222 -9.06 4.60 0.10
CA GLY A 222 -7.77 4.56 0.76
C GLY A 222 -7.73 5.21 2.13
N GLN A 223 -8.75 5.03 2.93
CA GLN A 223 -8.54 5.09 4.37
C GLN A 223 -8.03 3.72 4.85
N VAL A 224 -6.76 3.43 4.58
CA VAL A 224 -6.00 2.56 5.47
C VAL A 224 -5.80 3.36 6.77
N HIS A 225 -6.87 3.51 7.53
CA HIS A 225 -6.78 3.97 8.89
C HIS A 225 -6.38 2.77 9.73
N GLY A 226 -5.12 2.71 10.10
CA GLY A 226 -4.77 2.12 11.36
C GLY A 226 -5.49 2.95 12.42
N ASP A 227 -6.59 2.43 12.92
CA ASP A 227 -7.29 2.96 14.09
C ASP A 227 -6.37 2.78 15.31
N HIS A 228 -5.52 3.76 15.56
CA HIS A 228 -4.64 3.82 16.74
C HIS A 228 -5.23 4.71 17.83
N ASP A 229 -6.56 4.78 17.93
CA ASP A 229 -7.22 5.37 19.08
C ASP A 229 -8.01 4.30 19.85
N ARG A 230 -7.29 3.47 20.62
CA ARG A 230 -7.83 2.80 21.80
C ARG A 230 -6.70 2.39 22.74
N ALA A 231 -6.33 3.24 23.69
CA ALA A 231 -6.24 3.01 25.13
C ALA A 231 -5.64 4.21 25.83
#